data_b1338ced3d89dde6faaafccf73dd3a4f
#
_entry.id   b1338ced3d89dde6faaafccf73dd3a4f
#
_cell.length_a   1.000
_cell.length_b   1.000
_cell.length_c   1.000
_cell.angle_alpha   90.00
_cell.angle_beta   90.00
_cell.angle_gamma   90.00
#
_symmetry.space_group_name_H-M   'P 1'
#
loop_
_entity.id
_entity.type
_entity.pdbx_description
1 polymer ?
#
loop_
_entity_poly.entity_id
_entity_poly.type
_entity_poly.pdbx_seq_one_letter_code
_entity_poly.pdbx_strand_id
1 'polypeptide(L)'
;MKIELAPSILSSDFAQLGAQAQQAIEGGGSVLHVDVMDGHFVPNLTVGPPVVQSLRKVIQVPMDCHLMIENPDLFIPEFVEAGADWISVHQEATVHLDRTLHLISSHGCKAGVVINPSTPVETLTEVLDLVHHVLVMSVNPGFGGQKFIPNSLNKIAALARMRAERKLEFRIEVDGGVDLTTVADVVKAGAELLVAGSAVFGHGDVRTNARQLLEAARTATFARA
;
A
#
# COMPACT_ATOMS: atom_id res chain seq x y z
N MET A 1 -6.96 -16.85 4.48
CA MET A 1 -6.41 -15.55 4.04
C MET A 1 -7.04 -14.44 4.88
N LYS A 2 -6.27 -13.58 5.52
CA LYS A 2 -6.78 -12.44 6.30
C LYS A 2 -6.80 -11.21 5.41
N ILE A 3 -7.99 -10.63 5.18
CA ILE A 3 -8.12 -9.37 4.43
C ILE A 3 -7.99 -8.20 5.39
N GLU A 4 -7.15 -7.25 5.04
CA GLU A 4 -6.86 -6.04 5.79
C GLU A 4 -7.04 -4.78 4.93
N LEU A 5 -7.58 -3.73 5.53
CA LEU A 5 -7.74 -2.42 4.91
C LEU A 5 -6.60 -1.50 5.36
N ALA A 6 -5.96 -0.87 4.38
CA ALA A 6 -4.93 0.15 4.56
C ALA A 6 -5.46 1.51 4.03
N PRO A 7 -6.15 2.31 4.86
CA PRO A 7 -6.61 3.63 4.45
C PRO A 7 -5.43 4.52 4.06
N SER A 8 -5.43 5.06 2.80
CA SER A 8 -4.41 6.00 2.34
C SER A 8 -4.79 7.42 2.71
N ILE A 9 -3.93 8.06 3.49
CA ILE A 9 -4.11 9.45 3.93
C ILE A 9 -3.99 10.48 2.80
N LEU A 10 -3.55 10.10 1.62
CA LEU A 10 -3.44 10.98 0.46
C LEU A 10 -4.78 11.68 0.13
N SER A 11 -5.90 11.01 0.41
CA SER A 11 -7.25 11.54 0.13
C SER A 11 -7.93 12.16 1.35
N SER A 12 -7.25 12.27 2.49
CA SER A 12 -7.78 12.90 3.69
C SER A 12 -7.70 14.43 3.64
N ASP A 13 -8.42 15.10 4.51
CA ASP A 13 -8.20 16.52 4.81
C ASP A 13 -6.93 16.66 5.66
N PHE A 14 -5.87 17.22 5.09
CA PHE A 14 -4.58 17.37 5.78
C PHE A 14 -4.66 18.31 6.99
N ALA A 15 -5.65 19.20 7.05
CA ALA A 15 -5.91 20.01 8.23
C ALA A 15 -6.47 19.19 9.41
N GLN A 16 -7.01 18.00 9.14
CA GLN A 16 -7.61 17.09 10.12
C GLN A 16 -6.98 15.68 10.09
N LEU A 17 -5.77 15.56 9.56
CA LEU A 17 -5.11 14.32 9.19
C LEU A 17 -5.17 13.25 10.29
N GLY A 18 -4.72 13.58 11.50
CA GLY A 18 -4.70 12.63 12.63
C GLY A 18 -6.09 12.15 13.04
N ALA A 19 -7.08 13.07 13.06
CA ALA A 19 -8.45 12.74 13.44
C ALA A 19 -9.12 11.83 12.39
N GLN A 20 -8.96 12.12 11.10
CA GLN A 20 -9.51 11.28 10.04
C GLN A 20 -8.82 9.92 9.95
N ALA A 21 -7.49 9.86 10.14
CA ALA A 21 -6.77 8.60 10.22
C ALA A 21 -7.29 7.70 11.36
N GLN A 22 -7.54 8.26 12.55
CA GLN A 22 -8.15 7.53 13.66
C GLN A 22 -9.54 7.01 13.32
N GLN A 23 -10.40 7.84 12.69
CA GLN A 23 -11.74 7.41 12.26
C GLN A 23 -11.68 6.24 11.26
N ALA A 24 -10.73 6.26 10.33
CA ALA A 24 -10.56 5.18 9.37
C ALA A 24 -10.10 3.87 10.06
N ILE A 25 -9.22 3.97 11.07
CA ILE A 25 -8.79 2.83 11.89
C ILE A 25 -9.97 2.28 12.72
N GLU A 26 -10.75 3.13 13.35
CA GLU A 26 -11.96 2.74 14.09
C GLU A 26 -13.02 2.08 13.18
N GLY A 27 -13.02 2.43 11.89
CA GLY A 27 -13.82 1.79 10.85
C GLY A 27 -13.31 0.41 10.42
N GLY A 28 -12.12 0.00 10.88
CA GLY A 28 -11.54 -1.31 10.60
C GLY A 28 -10.22 -1.28 9.84
N GLY A 29 -9.66 -0.11 9.56
CA GLY A 29 -8.29 0.03 9.04
C GLY A 29 -7.28 -0.59 10.02
N SER A 30 -6.44 -1.48 9.53
CA SER A 30 -5.45 -2.20 10.38
C SER A 30 -4.01 -1.84 10.06
N VAL A 31 -3.79 -1.10 8.98
CA VAL A 31 -2.53 -0.47 8.56
C VAL A 31 -2.89 0.93 8.10
N LEU A 32 -2.05 1.93 8.34
CA LEU A 32 -2.22 3.27 7.76
C LEU A 32 -1.25 3.43 6.60
N HIS A 33 -1.78 3.69 5.39
CA HIS A 33 -0.95 3.88 4.20
C HIS A 33 -0.59 5.35 3.98
N VAL A 34 0.69 5.60 3.74
CA VAL A 34 1.27 6.95 3.62
C VAL A 34 1.98 7.09 2.27
N ASP A 35 1.33 7.77 1.33
CA ASP A 35 1.85 8.02 -0.01
C ASP A 35 2.84 9.20 0.00
N VAL A 36 4.14 8.89 -0.17
CA VAL A 36 5.24 9.85 -0.18
C VAL A 36 5.67 10.14 -1.61
N MET A 37 5.59 11.40 -2.03
CA MET A 37 5.88 11.83 -3.40
C MET A 37 6.83 13.03 -3.41
N ASP A 38 7.78 13.05 -4.33
CA ASP A 38 8.89 14.04 -4.39
C ASP A 38 8.81 15.03 -5.56
N GLY A 39 7.82 14.90 -6.45
CA GLY A 39 7.71 15.72 -7.65
C GLY A 39 8.70 15.35 -8.77
N HIS A 40 9.48 14.26 -8.62
CA HIS A 40 10.43 13.75 -9.60
C HIS A 40 10.01 12.38 -10.13
N PHE A 41 9.94 11.37 -9.27
CA PHE A 41 9.44 10.05 -9.66
C PHE A 41 7.98 10.10 -10.10
N VAL A 42 7.17 10.95 -9.45
CA VAL A 42 5.78 11.26 -9.83
C VAL A 42 5.56 12.77 -9.85
N PRO A 43 4.64 13.30 -10.70
CA PRO A 43 4.42 14.75 -10.86
C PRO A 43 3.56 15.36 -9.73
N ASN A 44 3.82 15.00 -8.48
CA ASN A 44 3.10 15.49 -7.31
C ASN A 44 4.05 15.53 -6.10
N LEU A 45 3.73 16.40 -5.14
CA LEU A 45 4.41 16.51 -3.83
C LEU A 45 3.38 16.22 -2.74
N THR A 46 3.73 15.41 -1.74
CA THR A 46 2.80 15.08 -0.67
C THR A 46 3.37 15.34 0.72
N VAL A 47 3.88 14.31 1.37
CA VAL A 47 4.32 14.33 2.77
C VAL A 47 5.71 13.74 2.92
N GLY A 48 6.34 13.98 4.06
CA GLY A 48 7.65 13.43 4.39
C GLY A 48 7.74 12.98 5.85
N PRO A 49 8.94 12.63 6.34
CA PRO A 49 9.18 12.11 7.70
C PRO A 49 8.52 12.92 8.82
N PRO A 50 8.48 14.27 8.81
CA PRO A 50 7.83 15.05 9.89
C PRO A 50 6.33 14.76 10.04
N VAL A 51 5.63 14.42 8.94
CA VAL A 51 4.20 14.06 8.97
C VAL A 51 4.04 12.67 9.58
N VAL A 52 4.87 11.70 9.17
CA VAL A 52 4.89 10.34 9.75
C VAL A 52 5.15 10.41 11.26
N GLN A 53 6.15 11.19 11.69
CA GLN A 53 6.46 11.40 13.11
C GLN A 53 5.30 12.01 13.88
N SER A 54 4.56 12.92 13.27
CA SER A 54 3.39 13.54 13.90
C SER A 54 2.23 12.56 14.02
N LEU A 55 1.98 11.76 12.98
CA LEU A 55 0.96 10.70 12.99
C LEU A 55 1.30 9.61 14.01
N ARG A 56 2.57 9.21 14.16
CA ARG A 56 2.98 8.18 15.13
C ARG A 56 2.56 8.49 16.56
N LYS A 57 2.41 9.76 16.91
CA LYS A 57 1.97 10.16 18.27
C LYS A 57 0.53 9.76 18.57
N VAL A 58 -0.30 9.61 17.55
CA VAL A 58 -1.74 9.34 17.68
C VAL A 58 -2.17 8.01 17.04
N ILE A 59 -1.37 7.44 16.15
CA ILE A 59 -1.66 6.18 15.44
C ILE A 59 -0.90 5.03 16.10
N GLN A 60 -1.60 3.93 16.38
CA GLN A 60 -1.01 2.73 17.03
C GLN A 60 -0.89 1.53 16.08
N VAL A 61 -1.63 1.54 14.97
CA VAL A 61 -1.50 0.49 13.93
C VAL A 61 -0.20 0.70 13.13
N PRO A 62 0.29 -0.33 12.43
CA PRO A 62 1.43 -0.17 11.53
C PRO A 62 1.20 0.95 10.50
N MET A 63 2.24 1.74 10.26
CA MET A 63 2.29 2.72 9.17
C MET A 63 3.15 2.16 8.04
N ASP A 64 2.55 2.02 6.87
CA ASP A 64 3.19 1.61 5.63
C ASP A 64 3.50 2.86 4.78
N CYS A 65 4.78 3.19 4.67
CA CYS A 65 5.26 4.33 3.89
C CYS A 65 5.60 3.87 2.47
N HIS A 66 4.75 4.25 1.51
CA HIS A 66 4.94 3.99 0.10
C HIS A 66 5.75 5.13 -0.54
N LEU A 67 7.01 4.83 -0.87
CA LEU A 67 7.97 5.82 -1.35
C LEU A 67 7.96 5.92 -2.88
N MET A 68 7.16 6.85 -3.41
CA MET A 68 7.15 7.28 -4.81
C MET A 68 8.16 8.42 -5.03
N ILE A 69 9.43 8.12 -4.77
CA ILE A 69 10.53 9.09 -4.79
C ILE A 69 11.73 8.54 -5.54
N GLU A 70 12.55 9.42 -6.11
CA GLU A 70 13.88 9.06 -6.62
C GLU A 70 14.86 8.79 -5.46
N ASN A 71 15.76 7.84 -5.66
CA ASN A 71 16.81 7.47 -4.70
C ASN A 71 16.28 7.20 -3.26
N PRO A 72 15.31 6.28 -3.08
CA PRO A 72 14.68 6.04 -1.78
C PRO A 72 15.67 5.64 -0.68
N ASP A 73 16.81 5.03 -1.02
CA ASP A 73 17.87 4.62 -0.07
C ASP A 73 18.31 5.77 0.85
N LEU A 74 18.27 7.02 0.35
CA LEU A 74 18.68 8.19 1.12
C LEU A 74 17.72 8.54 2.26
N PHE A 75 16.45 8.16 2.12
CA PHE A 75 15.37 8.58 3.03
C PHE A 75 14.87 7.43 3.93
N ILE A 76 15.20 6.17 3.64
CA ILE A 76 14.79 5.03 4.45
C ILE A 76 15.10 5.23 5.94
N PRO A 77 16.34 5.60 6.36
CA PRO A 77 16.64 5.79 7.78
C PRO A 77 15.75 6.85 8.44
N GLU A 78 15.46 7.94 7.73
CA GLU A 78 14.64 9.05 8.25
C GLU A 78 13.18 8.64 8.44
N PHE A 79 12.62 7.84 7.53
CA PHE A 79 11.26 7.29 7.69
C PHE A 79 11.18 6.28 8.82
N VAL A 80 12.20 5.45 9.01
CA VAL A 80 12.30 4.54 10.16
C VAL A 80 12.31 5.33 11.47
N GLU A 81 13.17 6.36 11.59
CA GLU A 81 13.26 7.20 12.77
C GLU A 81 11.94 7.95 13.03
N ALA A 82 11.23 8.35 11.98
CA ALA A 82 9.92 8.97 12.08
C ALA A 82 8.81 8.00 12.57
N GLY A 83 9.05 6.69 12.57
CA GLY A 83 8.15 5.66 13.08
C GLY A 83 7.39 4.89 12.01
N ALA A 84 7.93 4.77 10.80
CA ALA A 84 7.42 3.83 9.80
C ALA A 84 7.65 2.39 10.29
N ASP A 85 6.65 1.53 10.15
CA ASP A 85 6.77 0.09 10.44
C ASP A 85 7.06 -0.70 9.19
N TRP A 86 6.51 -0.27 8.04
CA TRP A 86 6.73 -0.84 6.72
C TRP A 86 7.18 0.26 5.77
N ILE A 87 8.04 -0.10 4.83
CA ILE A 87 8.50 0.81 3.78
C ILE A 87 8.46 0.06 2.46
N SER A 88 7.74 0.62 1.49
CA SER A 88 7.58 0.11 0.14
C SER A 88 8.32 1.00 -0.85
N VAL A 89 9.17 0.42 -1.69
CA VAL A 89 9.94 1.13 -2.71
C VAL A 89 9.61 0.61 -4.11
N HIS A 90 9.52 1.51 -5.07
CA HIS A 90 9.32 1.15 -6.47
C HIS A 90 10.56 0.46 -7.04
N GLN A 91 10.35 -0.67 -7.70
CA GLN A 91 11.40 -1.32 -8.47
C GLN A 91 11.99 -0.35 -9.51
N GLU A 92 11.17 0.48 -10.10
CA GLU A 92 11.55 1.44 -11.14
C GLU A 92 12.39 2.62 -10.60
N ALA A 93 12.36 2.86 -9.29
CA ALA A 93 13.12 3.91 -8.62
C ALA A 93 14.45 3.41 -8.02
N THR A 94 14.71 2.10 -8.06
CA THR A 94 15.87 1.48 -7.40
C THR A 94 16.78 0.78 -8.40
N VAL A 95 18.05 1.20 -8.46
CA VAL A 95 19.07 0.56 -9.32
C VAL A 95 19.50 -0.80 -8.75
N HIS A 96 19.55 -0.93 -7.43
CA HIS A 96 19.98 -2.13 -6.71
C HIS A 96 18.90 -2.57 -5.71
N LEU A 97 17.79 -3.09 -6.22
CA LEU A 97 16.60 -3.40 -5.43
C LEU A 97 16.89 -4.36 -4.25
N ASP A 98 17.65 -5.42 -4.47
CA ASP A 98 18.08 -6.35 -3.41
C ASP A 98 18.74 -5.60 -2.24
N ARG A 99 19.70 -4.74 -2.52
CA ARG A 99 20.38 -3.92 -1.51
C ARG A 99 19.41 -3.01 -0.76
N THR A 100 18.48 -2.38 -1.46
CA THR A 100 17.48 -1.47 -0.86
C THR A 100 16.54 -2.23 0.08
N LEU A 101 16.06 -3.42 -0.31
CA LEU A 101 15.21 -4.27 0.53
C LEU A 101 15.96 -4.72 1.81
N HIS A 102 17.23 -5.10 1.68
CA HIS A 102 18.07 -5.40 2.84
C HIS A 102 18.30 -4.18 3.73
N LEU A 103 18.46 -2.98 3.17
CA LEU A 103 18.57 -1.74 3.94
C LEU A 103 17.33 -1.52 4.80
N ILE A 104 16.12 -1.63 4.22
CA ILE A 104 14.86 -1.51 4.97
C ILE A 104 14.80 -2.52 6.11
N SER A 105 15.06 -3.79 5.79
CA SER A 105 15.00 -4.88 6.79
C SER A 105 16.04 -4.73 7.90
N SER A 106 17.25 -4.24 7.58
CA SER A 106 18.32 -4.03 8.56
C SER A 106 17.98 -2.94 9.60
N HIS A 107 17.09 -2.02 9.25
CA HIS A 107 16.54 -1.03 10.18
C HIS A 107 15.31 -1.51 10.96
N GLY A 108 14.92 -2.79 10.82
CA GLY A 108 13.80 -3.39 11.57
C GLY A 108 12.42 -3.14 10.95
N CYS A 109 12.33 -2.46 9.82
CA CYS A 109 11.09 -2.28 9.07
C CYS A 109 10.79 -3.47 8.16
N LYS A 110 9.53 -3.69 7.87
CA LYS A 110 9.10 -4.67 6.87
C LYS A 110 9.28 -4.10 5.47
N ALA A 111 10.06 -4.78 4.65
CA ALA A 111 10.35 -4.35 3.29
C ALA A 111 9.22 -4.71 2.33
N GLY A 112 8.75 -3.72 1.57
CA GLY A 112 7.82 -3.88 0.46
C GLY A 112 8.46 -3.51 -0.87
N VAL A 113 8.03 -4.16 -1.94
CA VAL A 113 8.37 -3.78 -3.30
C VAL A 113 7.12 -3.41 -4.09
N VAL A 114 7.21 -2.35 -4.87
CA VAL A 114 6.12 -1.80 -5.67
C VAL A 114 6.41 -1.94 -7.15
N ILE A 115 5.39 -2.26 -7.95
CA ILE A 115 5.46 -2.24 -9.41
C ILE A 115 4.38 -1.36 -10.03
N ASN A 116 4.79 -0.55 -11.01
CA ASN A 116 3.91 0.27 -11.82
C ASN A 116 2.98 -0.58 -12.72
N PRO A 117 1.88 -0.01 -13.26
CA PRO A 117 0.99 -0.74 -14.15
C PRO A 117 1.68 -1.37 -15.37
N SER A 118 2.74 -0.75 -15.90
CA SER A 118 3.51 -1.25 -17.05
C SER A 118 4.58 -2.30 -16.72
N THR A 119 4.96 -2.47 -15.44
CA THR A 119 6.06 -3.37 -15.03
C THR A 119 5.55 -4.80 -14.85
N PRO A 120 6.13 -5.81 -15.51
CA PRO A 120 5.74 -7.20 -15.34
C PRO A 120 6.11 -7.73 -13.96
N VAL A 121 5.32 -8.67 -13.41
CA VAL A 121 5.59 -9.28 -12.09
C VAL A 121 6.83 -10.15 -12.07
N GLU A 122 7.22 -10.70 -13.22
CA GLU A 122 8.40 -11.54 -13.41
C GLU A 122 9.71 -10.82 -13.06
N THR A 123 9.72 -9.49 -13.13
CA THR A 123 10.88 -8.68 -12.76
C THR A 123 11.21 -8.78 -11.26
N LEU A 124 10.26 -9.23 -10.43
CA LEU A 124 10.45 -9.42 -8.99
C LEU A 124 10.93 -10.81 -8.61
N THR A 125 11.07 -11.73 -9.56
CA THR A 125 11.32 -13.16 -9.31
C THR A 125 12.48 -13.40 -8.33
N GLU A 126 13.55 -12.62 -8.42
CA GLU A 126 14.77 -12.81 -7.62
C GLU A 126 14.70 -12.17 -6.22
N VAL A 127 13.65 -11.41 -5.91
CA VAL A 127 13.53 -10.69 -4.62
C VAL A 127 12.27 -11.04 -3.82
N LEU A 128 11.41 -11.92 -4.34
CA LEU A 128 10.13 -12.27 -3.69
C LEU A 128 10.28 -12.94 -2.31
N ASP A 129 11.40 -13.55 -2.02
CA ASP A 129 11.73 -14.17 -0.73
C ASP A 129 12.26 -13.17 0.31
N LEU A 130 12.62 -11.95 -0.12
CA LEU A 130 13.14 -10.88 0.73
C LEU A 130 12.03 -9.95 1.24
N VAL A 131 10.84 -9.99 0.63
CA VAL A 131 9.80 -8.99 0.89
C VAL A 131 8.71 -9.49 1.83
N HIS A 132 8.20 -8.59 2.67
CA HIS A 132 7.00 -8.81 3.45
C HIS A 132 5.74 -8.70 2.58
N HIS A 133 5.73 -7.79 1.61
CA HIS A 133 4.61 -7.58 0.69
C HIS A 133 5.06 -7.06 -0.68
N VAL A 134 4.23 -7.34 -1.68
CA VAL A 134 4.35 -6.78 -3.03
C VAL A 134 3.15 -5.89 -3.24
N LEU A 135 3.38 -4.61 -3.50
CA LEU A 135 2.35 -3.63 -3.83
C LEU A 135 2.18 -3.53 -5.35
N VAL A 136 1.00 -3.87 -5.83
CA VAL A 136 0.62 -3.72 -7.23
C VAL A 136 -0.10 -2.40 -7.41
N MET A 137 0.49 -1.48 -8.18
CA MET A 137 -0.21 -0.27 -8.58
C MET A 137 -1.31 -0.62 -9.58
N SER A 138 -2.55 -0.30 -9.24
CA SER A 138 -3.72 -0.45 -10.10
C SER A 138 -4.19 0.87 -10.73
N VAL A 139 -3.39 1.91 -10.56
CA VAL A 139 -3.44 3.21 -11.25
C VAL A 139 -2.01 3.65 -11.55
N ASN A 140 -1.81 4.66 -12.39
CA ASN A 140 -0.49 5.29 -12.48
C ASN A 140 -0.23 6.10 -11.19
N PRO A 141 0.92 5.92 -10.52
CA PRO A 141 1.21 6.65 -9.29
C PRO A 141 1.23 8.17 -9.49
N GLY A 142 0.91 8.92 -8.41
CA GLY A 142 0.99 10.39 -8.38
C GLY A 142 -0.29 11.12 -7.94
N PHE A 143 -1.47 10.56 -8.14
CA PHE A 143 -2.74 11.21 -7.78
C PHE A 143 -3.76 10.22 -7.25
N GLY A 144 -4.55 10.66 -6.26
CA GLY A 144 -5.71 9.90 -5.79
C GLY A 144 -6.92 10.01 -6.73
N GLY A 145 -7.96 9.17 -6.50
CA GLY A 145 -9.24 9.25 -7.20
C GLY A 145 -9.22 8.76 -8.65
N GLN A 146 -8.19 8.05 -9.09
CA GLN A 146 -8.07 7.51 -10.45
C GLN A 146 -8.92 6.24 -10.61
N LYS A 147 -9.27 5.93 -11.87
CA LYS A 147 -9.97 4.69 -12.22
C LYS A 147 -9.03 3.49 -12.17
N PHE A 148 -9.52 2.41 -11.59
CA PHE A 148 -8.83 1.12 -11.53
C PHE A 148 -8.45 0.61 -12.93
N ILE A 149 -7.23 0.14 -13.09
CA ILE A 149 -6.72 -0.47 -14.32
C ILE A 149 -7.00 -1.99 -14.26
N PRO A 150 -7.94 -2.54 -15.06
CA PRO A 150 -8.37 -3.94 -14.93
C PRO A 150 -7.25 -4.98 -15.11
N ASN A 151 -6.21 -4.66 -15.90
CA ASN A 151 -5.07 -5.56 -16.10
C ASN A 151 -4.29 -5.85 -14.81
N SER A 152 -4.43 -5.02 -13.77
CA SER A 152 -3.82 -5.26 -12.46
C SER A 152 -4.31 -6.56 -11.81
N LEU A 153 -5.53 -7.00 -12.11
CA LEU A 153 -6.06 -8.29 -11.63
C LEU A 153 -5.21 -9.47 -12.12
N ASN A 154 -4.70 -9.41 -13.36
CA ASN A 154 -3.82 -10.45 -13.90
C ASN A 154 -2.48 -10.51 -13.15
N LYS A 155 -1.93 -9.35 -12.75
CA LYS A 155 -0.70 -9.26 -11.96
C LYS A 155 -0.89 -9.84 -10.56
N ILE A 156 -1.98 -9.49 -9.89
CA ILE A 156 -2.35 -10.02 -8.58
C ILE A 156 -2.44 -11.55 -8.65
N ALA A 157 -3.16 -12.09 -9.64
CA ALA A 157 -3.31 -13.52 -9.83
C ALA A 157 -1.98 -14.22 -10.17
N ALA A 158 -1.10 -13.57 -10.94
CA ALA A 158 0.23 -14.09 -11.24
C ALA A 158 1.10 -14.17 -9.99
N LEU A 159 1.14 -13.11 -9.16
CA LEU A 159 1.84 -13.10 -7.87
C LEU A 159 1.31 -14.17 -6.92
N ALA A 160 -0.01 -14.36 -6.86
CA ALA A 160 -0.62 -15.40 -6.03
C ALA A 160 -0.18 -16.81 -6.46
N ARG A 161 -0.08 -17.07 -7.78
CA ARG A 161 0.46 -18.35 -8.31
C ARG A 161 1.94 -18.49 -7.98
N MET A 162 2.78 -17.49 -8.26
CA MET A 162 4.22 -17.52 -7.96
C MET A 162 4.48 -17.79 -6.48
N ARG A 163 3.72 -17.14 -5.60
CA ARG A 163 3.78 -17.36 -4.15
C ARG A 163 3.47 -18.81 -3.78
N ALA A 164 2.40 -19.36 -4.33
CA ALA A 164 1.98 -20.74 -4.06
C ALA A 164 2.99 -21.79 -4.60
N GLU A 165 3.44 -21.63 -5.84
CA GLU A 165 4.38 -22.54 -6.50
C GLU A 165 5.74 -22.59 -5.79
N ARG A 166 6.23 -21.42 -5.36
CA ARG A 166 7.52 -21.27 -4.67
C ARG A 166 7.42 -21.41 -3.15
N LYS A 167 6.22 -21.57 -2.59
CA LYS A 167 5.94 -21.65 -1.13
C LYS A 167 6.48 -20.44 -0.36
N LEU A 168 6.27 -19.24 -0.92
CA LEU A 168 6.68 -17.96 -0.32
C LEU A 168 5.56 -17.40 0.55
N GLU A 169 5.93 -16.50 1.48
CA GLU A 169 4.99 -15.96 2.49
C GLU A 169 4.69 -14.46 2.33
N PHE A 170 5.15 -13.81 1.27
CA PHE A 170 4.85 -12.41 1.03
C PHE A 170 3.35 -12.16 0.86
N ARG A 171 2.90 -10.99 1.23
CA ARG A 171 1.52 -10.55 1.07
C ARG A 171 1.34 -9.80 -0.24
N ILE A 172 0.13 -9.79 -0.79
CA ILE A 172 -0.19 -9.04 -2.00
C ILE A 172 -1.03 -7.84 -1.61
N GLU A 173 -0.48 -6.67 -1.85
CA GLU A 173 -1.10 -5.37 -1.64
C GLU A 173 -1.51 -4.75 -2.96
N VAL A 174 -2.58 -3.95 -2.96
CA VAL A 174 -3.08 -3.26 -4.16
C VAL A 174 -3.41 -1.83 -3.81
N ASP A 175 -2.91 -0.89 -4.62
CA ASP A 175 -3.20 0.53 -4.48
C ASP A 175 -3.68 1.14 -5.80
N GLY A 176 -4.82 1.84 -5.70
CA GLY A 176 -5.42 2.63 -6.75
C GLY A 176 -6.80 2.15 -7.21
N GLY A 177 -7.82 3.00 -7.05
CA GLY A 177 -9.18 2.71 -7.49
C GLY A 177 -9.85 1.52 -6.81
N VAL A 178 -9.41 1.17 -5.58
CA VAL A 178 -10.07 0.17 -4.75
C VAL A 178 -11.27 0.81 -4.08
N ASP A 179 -12.46 0.35 -4.44
CA ASP A 179 -13.75 0.81 -3.94
C ASP A 179 -14.77 -0.35 -3.86
N LEU A 180 -16.03 -0.05 -3.54
CA LEU A 180 -17.09 -1.06 -3.42
C LEU A 180 -17.38 -1.79 -4.74
N THR A 181 -17.02 -1.23 -5.89
CA THR A 181 -17.25 -1.83 -7.21
C THR A 181 -16.12 -2.74 -7.65
N THR A 182 -14.88 -2.51 -7.18
CA THR A 182 -13.68 -3.22 -7.61
C THR A 182 -13.15 -4.21 -6.58
N VAL A 183 -13.44 -3.98 -5.29
CA VAL A 183 -12.85 -4.74 -4.17
C VAL A 183 -13.09 -6.25 -4.26
N ALA A 184 -14.26 -6.68 -4.73
CA ALA A 184 -14.58 -8.10 -4.85
C ALA A 184 -13.64 -8.82 -5.84
N ASP A 185 -13.36 -8.21 -6.99
CA ASP A 185 -12.50 -8.79 -8.00
C ASP A 185 -11.02 -8.75 -7.58
N VAL A 186 -10.60 -7.69 -6.89
CA VAL A 186 -9.27 -7.54 -6.31
C VAL A 186 -8.98 -8.66 -5.31
N VAL A 187 -9.90 -8.92 -4.38
CA VAL A 187 -9.78 -10.00 -3.39
C VAL A 187 -9.82 -11.39 -4.05
N LYS A 188 -10.71 -11.60 -5.02
CA LYS A 188 -10.77 -12.86 -5.79
C LYS A 188 -9.47 -13.13 -6.55
N ALA A 189 -8.82 -12.10 -7.07
CA ALA A 189 -7.53 -12.24 -7.73
C ALA A 189 -6.41 -12.69 -6.77
N GLY A 190 -6.52 -12.39 -5.48
CA GLY A 190 -5.57 -12.85 -4.45
C GLY A 190 -4.97 -11.76 -3.57
N ALA A 191 -5.42 -10.51 -3.67
CA ALA A 191 -4.97 -9.45 -2.79
C ALA A 191 -5.46 -9.64 -1.34
N GLU A 192 -4.65 -9.21 -0.39
CA GLU A 192 -4.85 -9.34 1.06
C GLU A 192 -4.78 -8.00 1.78
N LEU A 193 -4.01 -7.05 1.25
CA LEU A 193 -3.89 -5.68 1.73
C LEU A 193 -4.54 -4.76 0.70
N LEU A 194 -5.50 -3.97 1.13
CA LEU A 194 -6.32 -3.14 0.26
C LEU A 194 -6.09 -1.67 0.60
N VAL A 195 -5.30 -0.98 -0.22
CA VAL A 195 -5.12 0.47 -0.07
C VAL A 195 -6.32 1.18 -0.67
N ALA A 196 -6.94 2.05 0.13
CA ALA A 196 -8.09 2.83 -0.30
C ALA A 196 -8.02 4.26 0.24
N GLY A 197 -7.92 5.21 -0.67
CA GLY A 197 -7.94 6.64 -0.38
C GLY A 197 -9.35 7.23 -0.51
N SER A 198 -9.74 7.62 -1.72
CA SER A 198 -11.01 8.31 -2.00
C SER A 198 -12.25 7.52 -1.56
N ALA A 199 -12.24 6.20 -1.62
CA ALA A 199 -13.34 5.36 -1.14
C ALA A 199 -13.55 5.47 0.37
N VAL A 200 -12.52 5.82 1.15
CA VAL A 200 -12.59 6.01 2.60
C VAL A 200 -12.80 7.47 2.96
N PHE A 201 -12.02 8.39 2.38
CA PHE A 201 -11.95 9.79 2.81
C PHE A 201 -12.72 10.76 1.91
N GLY A 202 -13.10 10.36 0.70
CA GLY A 202 -13.58 11.28 -0.33
C GLY A 202 -14.99 11.84 -0.10
N HIS A 203 -15.82 11.22 0.74
CA HIS A 203 -17.19 11.64 1.01
C HIS A 203 -17.77 11.00 2.25
N GLY A 204 -18.77 11.63 2.85
CA GLY A 204 -19.53 11.06 3.97
C GLY A 204 -18.70 10.86 5.24
N ASP A 205 -19.03 9.82 5.98
CA ASP A 205 -18.39 9.47 7.26
C ASP A 205 -17.26 8.46 7.07
N VAL A 206 -16.04 8.86 7.39
CA VAL A 206 -14.80 8.09 7.18
C VAL A 206 -14.86 6.69 7.83
N ARG A 207 -15.35 6.61 9.07
CA ARG A 207 -15.48 5.34 9.81
C ARG A 207 -16.44 4.39 9.12
N THR A 208 -17.57 4.91 8.67
CA THR A 208 -18.61 4.12 7.98
C THR A 208 -18.09 3.62 6.64
N ASN A 209 -17.42 4.48 5.86
CA ASN A 209 -16.84 4.11 4.57
C ASN A 209 -15.81 2.98 4.70
N ALA A 210 -14.87 3.13 5.66
CA ALA A 210 -13.85 2.11 5.92
C ALA A 210 -14.48 0.76 6.29
N ARG A 211 -15.50 0.77 7.17
CA ARG A 211 -16.21 -0.44 7.58
C ARG A 211 -16.93 -1.12 6.41
N GLN A 212 -17.68 -0.36 5.62
CA GLN A 212 -18.42 -0.89 4.48
C GLN A 212 -17.47 -1.53 3.44
N LEU A 213 -16.35 -0.87 3.14
CA LEU A 213 -15.36 -1.40 2.20
C LEU A 213 -14.74 -2.71 2.72
N LEU A 214 -14.35 -2.75 4.00
CA LEU A 214 -13.79 -3.95 4.62
C LEU A 214 -14.80 -5.11 4.67
N GLU A 215 -16.07 -4.85 4.96
CA GLU A 215 -17.15 -5.84 4.95
C GLU A 215 -17.36 -6.41 3.54
N ALA A 216 -17.41 -5.56 2.51
CA ALA A 216 -17.50 -5.98 1.11
C ALA A 216 -16.30 -6.87 0.71
N ALA A 217 -15.09 -6.48 1.10
CA ALA A 217 -13.88 -7.26 0.86
C ALA A 217 -13.94 -8.66 1.50
N ARG A 218 -14.36 -8.74 2.77
CA ARG A 218 -14.47 -10.00 3.50
C ARG A 218 -15.55 -10.92 2.92
N THR A 219 -16.70 -10.35 2.52
CA THR A 219 -17.76 -11.11 1.88
C THR A 219 -17.31 -11.77 0.59
N ALA A 220 -16.46 -11.09 -0.21
CA ALA A 220 -15.90 -11.64 -1.44
C ALA A 220 -15.01 -12.87 -1.21
N THR A 221 -14.41 -13.01 -0.03
CA THR A 221 -13.57 -14.17 0.34
C THR A 221 -14.41 -15.43 0.52
N PHE A 222 -15.61 -15.34 1.09
CA PHE A 222 -16.48 -16.49 1.33
C PHE A 222 -17.12 -17.04 0.04
N ALA A 223 -17.22 -16.25 -1.03
CA ALA A 223 -17.73 -16.70 -2.33
C ALA A 223 -16.75 -17.61 -3.10
N ARG A 224 -15.55 -17.88 -2.57
CA ARG A 224 -14.53 -18.78 -3.14
C ARG A 224 -14.61 -20.23 -2.67
N ALA A 225 -15.35 -20.50 -1.61
CA ALA A 225 -15.56 -21.86 -1.05
C ALA A 225 -16.79 -22.53 -1.68
#